data_9ec47346df46c1636c0e1b6d71795869
#
_entry.id   9ec47346df46c1636c0e1b6d71795869
#
_cell.length_a   1.000
_cell.length_b   1.000
_cell.length_c   1.000
_cell.angle_alpha   90.00
_cell.angle_beta   90.00
_cell.angle_gamma   90.00
#
_symmetry.space_group_name_H-M   'P 1'
#
loop_
_entity.id
_entity.type
_entity.pdbx_description
1 polymer ?
#
loop_
_entity_poly.entity_id
_entity_poly.type
_entity_poly.pdbx_seq_one_letter_code
_entity_poly.pdbx_strand_id
1 'polypeptide(L)'
;MHERNLIHRDLKPENIMLGLGPNSNIVHLIDFGLTRSVIDSKTGQHLPFVKNKNLIGTCRYVSINAHLGYEMSRRDDMLTLGNVMLYLFKGYLPWQSLSINKNSARFKALGEAKKWHYDNDLFDGCPPVFR
;
A
#
# COMPACT_ATOMS: atom_id res chain seq x y z
N MET A 1 7.49 -9.88 -8.74
CA MET A 1 6.00 -9.95 -8.77
C MET A 1 5.44 -9.14 -9.94
N HIS A 2 5.66 -7.86 -10.01
CA HIS A 2 5.05 -6.95 -11.01
C HIS A 2 5.35 -7.35 -12.46
N GLU A 3 6.57 -7.83 -12.75
CA GLU A 3 6.95 -8.37 -14.07
C GLU A 3 6.10 -9.60 -14.49
N ARG A 4 5.60 -10.35 -13.50
CA ARG A 4 4.69 -11.48 -13.70
C ARG A 4 3.22 -11.10 -13.60
N ASN A 5 2.91 -9.80 -13.74
CA ASN A 5 1.57 -9.27 -13.66
C ASN A 5 0.84 -9.52 -12.33
N LEU A 6 1.58 -9.75 -11.25
CA LEU A 6 1.03 -9.98 -9.91
C LEU A 6 1.25 -8.77 -9.03
N ILE A 7 0.23 -8.41 -8.24
CA ILE A 7 0.30 -7.40 -7.17
C ILE A 7 0.05 -8.05 -5.82
N HIS A 8 0.73 -7.54 -4.78
CA HIS A 8 0.68 -8.11 -3.43
C HIS A 8 -0.58 -7.73 -2.66
N ARG A 9 -0.94 -6.46 -2.68
CA ARG A 9 -2.10 -5.81 -2.05
C ARG A 9 -2.11 -5.72 -0.52
N ASP A 10 -1.10 -6.27 0.17
CA ASP A 10 -0.95 -6.14 1.63
C ASP A 10 0.52 -5.97 2.05
N LEU A 11 1.22 -5.05 1.38
CA LEU A 11 2.58 -4.69 1.80
C LEU A 11 2.51 -3.96 3.16
N LYS A 12 3.23 -4.51 4.14
CA LYS A 12 3.34 -3.99 5.50
C LYS A 12 4.62 -4.53 6.14
N PRO A 13 5.14 -3.91 7.22
CA PRO A 13 6.37 -4.37 7.87
C PRO A 13 6.32 -5.86 8.25
N GLU A 14 5.17 -6.34 8.71
CA GLU A 14 4.97 -7.73 9.13
C GLU A 14 5.10 -8.73 7.98
N ASN A 15 4.93 -8.30 6.73
CA ASN A 15 5.07 -9.11 5.51
C ASN A 15 6.41 -8.91 4.80
N ILE A 16 7.34 -8.18 5.41
CA ILE A 16 8.69 -7.89 4.89
C ILE A 16 9.70 -8.42 5.90
N MET A 17 10.39 -9.47 5.54
CA MET A 17 11.36 -10.14 6.42
C MET A 17 12.77 -10.04 5.87
N LEU A 18 13.75 -10.00 6.77
CA LEU A 18 15.15 -10.17 6.42
C LEU A 18 15.52 -11.65 6.45
N GLY A 19 16.43 -12.05 5.58
CA GLY A 19 16.99 -13.39 5.60
C GLY A 19 17.86 -13.64 6.83
N LEU A 20 18.35 -14.88 6.96
CA LEU A 20 19.20 -15.28 8.09
C LEU A 20 20.63 -15.60 7.61
N GLY A 21 21.60 -15.47 8.53
CA GLY A 21 23.00 -15.78 8.28
C GLY A 21 23.58 -15.04 7.08
N PRO A 22 24.15 -15.73 6.09
CA PRO A 22 24.74 -15.09 4.90
C PRO A 22 23.73 -14.28 4.05
N ASN A 23 22.43 -14.54 4.20
CA ASN A 23 21.35 -13.89 3.47
C ASN A 23 20.64 -12.76 4.29
N SER A 24 21.23 -12.33 5.40
CA SER A 24 20.62 -11.33 6.29
C SER A 24 20.37 -9.96 5.64
N ASN A 25 21.02 -9.67 4.51
CA ASN A 25 20.82 -8.47 3.70
C ASN A 25 19.77 -8.64 2.59
N ILE A 26 19.16 -9.83 2.47
CA ILE A 26 18.14 -10.09 1.44
C ILE A 26 16.76 -9.91 2.06
N VAL A 27 15.95 -9.08 1.41
CA VAL A 27 14.56 -8.84 1.80
C VAL A 27 13.65 -9.88 1.15
N HIS A 28 12.81 -10.50 1.96
CA HIS A 28 11.82 -11.49 1.55
C HIS A 28 10.42 -10.94 1.78
N LEU A 29 9.57 -11.00 0.74
CA LEU A 29 8.14 -10.79 0.88
C LEU A 29 7.47 -12.11 1.23
N ILE A 30 6.53 -12.07 2.17
CA ILE A 30 5.72 -13.21 2.61
C ILE A 30 4.24 -12.87 2.57
N ASP A 31 3.39 -13.88 2.80
CA ASP A 31 1.92 -13.75 2.83
C ASP A 31 1.31 -13.26 1.51
N PHE A 32 1.24 -14.16 0.55
CA PHE A 32 0.61 -13.92 -0.76
C PHE A 32 -0.90 -14.17 -0.78
N GLY A 33 -1.55 -14.28 0.38
CA GLY A 33 -2.98 -14.60 0.51
C GLY A 33 -3.92 -13.59 -0.16
N LEU A 34 -3.47 -12.33 -0.30
CA LEU A 34 -4.23 -11.28 -1.01
C LEU A 34 -3.71 -10.99 -2.42
N THR A 35 -2.72 -11.73 -2.90
CA THR A 35 -2.10 -11.52 -4.23
C THR A 35 -3.12 -11.71 -5.36
N ARG A 36 -3.02 -10.87 -6.39
CA ARG A 36 -3.90 -10.93 -7.56
C ARG A 36 -3.15 -10.61 -8.85
N SER A 37 -3.62 -11.23 -9.96
CA SER A 37 -3.21 -10.80 -11.30
C SER A 37 -3.84 -9.46 -11.65
N VAL A 38 -3.09 -8.57 -12.29
CA VAL A 38 -3.60 -7.33 -12.91
C VAL A 38 -4.06 -7.56 -14.35
N ILE A 39 -3.92 -8.78 -14.85
CA ILE A 39 -4.38 -9.19 -16.18
C ILE A 39 -5.62 -10.07 -16.00
N ASP A 40 -6.67 -9.74 -16.72
CA ASP A 40 -7.87 -10.56 -16.82
C ASP A 40 -7.54 -11.86 -17.57
N SER A 41 -7.81 -13.01 -16.95
CA SER A 41 -7.47 -14.33 -17.50
C SER A 41 -8.25 -14.71 -18.75
N LYS A 42 -9.40 -14.08 -18.99
CA LYS A 42 -10.27 -14.36 -20.15
C LYS A 42 -9.90 -13.51 -21.35
N THR A 43 -9.58 -12.24 -21.11
CA THR A 43 -9.31 -11.27 -22.17
C THR A 43 -7.83 -11.05 -22.45
N GLY A 44 -6.94 -11.43 -21.51
CA GLY A 44 -5.52 -11.14 -21.58
C GLY A 44 -5.17 -9.65 -21.41
N GLN A 45 -6.15 -8.81 -21.11
CA GLN A 45 -5.97 -7.36 -20.96
C GLN A 45 -5.77 -6.96 -19.51
N HIS A 46 -5.16 -5.80 -19.29
CA HIS A 46 -5.04 -5.21 -17.96
C HIS A 46 -6.43 -4.90 -17.38
N LEU A 47 -6.63 -5.23 -16.10
CA LEU A 47 -7.88 -4.92 -15.39
C LEU A 47 -8.17 -3.42 -15.48
N PRO A 48 -9.42 -3.02 -15.77
CA PRO A 48 -9.79 -1.61 -15.90
C PRO A 48 -9.73 -0.88 -14.56
N PHE A 49 -9.46 0.43 -14.60
CA PHE A 49 -9.52 1.31 -13.45
C PHE A 49 -10.98 1.63 -13.10
N VAL A 50 -11.61 0.73 -12.36
CA VAL A 50 -13.02 0.85 -11.94
C VAL A 50 -13.14 1.15 -10.46
N LYS A 51 -14.25 1.76 -10.08
CA LYS A 51 -14.63 2.08 -8.70
C LYS A 51 -15.56 1.00 -8.11
N ASN A 52 -15.97 1.20 -6.85
CA ASN A 52 -16.88 0.33 -6.09
C ASN A 52 -16.26 -1.02 -5.69
N LYS A 53 -14.97 -1.00 -5.39
CA LYS A 53 -14.27 -2.13 -4.77
C LYS A 53 -14.25 -1.99 -3.25
N ASN A 54 -14.28 -3.11 -2.57
CA ASN A 54 -14.02 -3.14 -1.14
C ASN A 54 -12.54 -2.85 -0.87
N LEU A 55 -12.27 -2.20 0.28
CA LEU A 55 -10.92 -2.01 0.75
C LEU A 55 -10.26 -3.38 1.00
N ILE A 56 -9.07 -3.55 0.42
CA ILE A 56 -8.21 -4.73 0.61
C ILE A 56 -6.86 -4.27 1.13
N GLY A 57 -6.27 -5.05 2.03
CA GLY A 57 -4.99 -4.75 2.66
C GLY A 57 -5.12 -3.99 3.98
N THR A 58 -4.02 -3.55 4.52
CA THR A 58 -3.90 -2.92 5.84
C THR A 58 -4.10 -1.41 5.72
N CYS A 59 -5.21 -0.88 6.27
CA CYS A 59 -5.64 0.52 6.15
C CYS A 59 -4.54 1.55 6.41
N ARG A 60 -3.62 1.25 7.35
CA ARG A 60 -2.50 2.13 7.69
C ARG A 60 -1.61 2.42 6.47
N TYR A 61 -1.34 1.41 5.66
CA TYR A 61 -0.32 1.48 4.61
C TYR A 61 -0.88 1.60 3.19
N VAL A 62 -2.09 1.09 2.91
CA VAL A 62 -2.66 1.07 1.56
C VAL A 62 -2.74 2.46 0.92
N SER A 63 -2.76 2.48 -0.41
CA SER A 63 -2.86 3.70 -1.21
C SER A 63 -4.16 4.47 -0.98
N ILE A 64 -4.18 5.75 -1.35
CA ILE A 64 -5.39 6.59 -1.35
C ILE A 64 -6.46 5.99 -2.26
N ASN A 65 -6.08 5.47 -3.44
CA ASN A 65 -7.02 4.86 -4.36
C ASN A 65 -7.73 3.64 -3.77
N ALA A 66 -7.02 2.81 -2.97
CA ALA A 66 -7.63 1.70 -2.26
C ALA A 66 -8.71 2.18 -1.26
N HIS A 67 -8.46 3.29 -0.53
CA HIS A 67 -9.48 3.91 0.34
C HIS A 67 -10.69 4.46 -0.43
N LEU A 68 -10.45 4.99 -1.64
CA LEU A 68 -11.51 5.49 -2.51
C LEU A 68 -12.29 4.38 -3.24
N GLY A 69 -11.90 3.11 -3.03
CA GLY A 69 -12.55 1.95 -3.61
C GLY A 69 -12.24 1.73 -5.08
N TYR A 70 -11.08 2.15 -5.57
CA TYR A 70 -10.64 1.83 -6.93
C TYR A 70 -9.96 0.47 -7.01
N GLU A 71 -10.04 -0.17 -8.17
CA GLU A 71 -9.29 -1.39 -8.47
C GLU A 71 -7.79 -1.14 -8.32
N MET A 72 -7.14 -1.97 -7.51
CA MET A 72 -5.71 -1.86 -7.22
C MET A 72 -4.87 -2.37 -8.39
N SER A 73 -3.73 -1.74 -8.58
CA SER A 73 -2.74 -2.11 -9.59
C SER A 73 -1.31 -2.02 -9.01
N ARG A 74 -0.29 -2.17 -9.86
CA ARG A 74 1.12 -2.04 -9.46
C ARG A 74 1.45 -0.73 -8.76
N ARG A 75 0.82 0.39 -9.19
CA ARG A 75 1.00 1.71 -8.56
C ARG A 75 0.60 1.70 -7.09
N ASP A 76 -0.45 0.93 -6.74
CA ASP A 76 -0.99 0.88 -5.37
C ASP A 76 -0.04 0.09 -4.44
N ASP A 77 0.61 -0.96 -4.93
CA ASP A 77 1.69 -1.63 -4.22
C ASP A 77 2.89 -0.68 -4.01
N MET A 78 3.28 0.09 -5.03
CA MET A 78 4.40 1.03 -4.91
C MET A 78 4.10 2.16 -3.91
N LEU A 79 2.89 2.73 -3.93
CA LEU A 79 2.46 3.73 -2.94
C LEU A 79 2.40 3.14 -1.53
N THR A 80 1.93 1.90 -1.40
CA THR A 80 1.90 1.19 -0.13
C THR A 80 3.31 0.94 0.40
N LEU A 81 4.24 0.54 -0.47
CA LEU A 81 5.65 0.38 -0.11
C LEU A 81 6.26 1.71 0.34
N GLY A 82 5.97 2.81 -0.36
CA GLY A 82 6.40 4.16 0.05
C GLY A 82 5.91 4.52 1.45
N ASN A 83 4.64 4.23 1.77
CA ASN A 83 4.09 4.42 3.12
C ASN A 83 4.79 3.55 4.17
N VAL A 84 5.12 2.31 3.84
CA VAL A 84 5.89 1.41 4.74
C VAL A 84 7.28 1.97 4.99
N MET A 85 7.98 2.42 3.95
CA MET A 85 9.32 3.02 4.08
C MET A 85 9.29 4.29 4.94
N LEU A 86 8.29 5.17 4.72
CA LEU A 86 8.10 6.37 5.56
C LEU A 86 7.81 6.00 7.02
N TYR A 87 6.98 4.98 7.26
CA TYR A 87 6.72 4.48 8.59
C TYR A 87 8.00 3.96 9.27
N LEU A 88 8.81 3.19 8.56
CA LEU A 88 10.08 2.68 9.09
C LEU A 88 11.09 3.79 9.35
N PHE A 89 11.10 4.84 8.54
CA PHE A 89 11.99 5.99 8.71
C PHE A 89 11.55 6.93 9.84
N LYS A 90 10.26 7.32 9.87
CA LYS A 90 9.72 8.29 10.86
C LYS A 90 9.30 7.66 12.18
N GLY A 91 9.06 6.34 12.22
CA GLY A 91 8.46 5.64 13.37
C GLY A 91 6.94 5.77 13.46
N TYR A 92 6.33 6.62 12.64
CA TYR A 92 4.88 6.86 12.61
C TYR A 92 4.40 7.32 11.23
N LEU A 93 3.07 7.26 11.02
CA LEU A 93 2.40 7.92 9.90
C LEU A 93 1.35 8.91 10.46
N PRO A 94 1.19 10.12 9.89
CA PRO A 94 0.34 11.17 10.46
C PRO A 94 -1.11 10.74 10.70
N TRP A 95 -1.64 9.88 9.83
CA TRP A 95 -3.01 9.36 9.92
C TRP A 95 -3.18 8.15 10.85
N GLN A 96 -2.11 7.70 11.53
CA GLN A 96 -2.13 6.48 12.35
C GLN A 96 -3.01 6.61 13.60
N SER A 97 -3.16 7.82 14.15
CA SER A 97 -3.99 8.11 15.32
C SER A 97 -5.50 8.14 15.00
N LEU A 98 -5.88 8.20 13.74
CA LEU A 98 -7.27 8.15 13.34
C LEU A 98 -7.84 6.76 13.63
N SER A 99 -8.62 6.64 14.72
CA SER A 99 -9.21 5.39 15.17
C SER A 99 -10.07 4.75 14.09
N ILE A 100 -9.71 3.53 13.68
CA ILE A 100 -10.36 2.80 12.59
C ILE A 100 -11.42 1.86 13.20
N ASN A 101 -12.63 2.36 13.43
CA ASN A 101 -13.79 1.46 13.46
C ASN A 101 -14.18 1.15 12.01
N LYS A 102 -14.48 -0.12 11.71
CA LYS A 102 -14.73 -0.67 10.36
C LYS A 102 -16.00 -0.11 9.67
N ASN A 103 -16.15 1.22 9.62
CA ASN A 103 -17.26 1.88 8.95
C ASN A 103 -16.75 2.52 7.64
N SER A 104 -17.48 2.34 6.54
CA SER A 104 -17.11 2.82 5.19
C SER A 104 -16.85 4.33 5.11
N ALA A 105 -17.59 5.13 5.88
CA ALA A 105 -17.38 6.58 5.96
C ALA A 105 -16.00 6.94 6.52
N ARG A 106 -15.47 6.15 7.46
CA ARG A 106 -14.14 6.38 8.05
C ARG A 106 -13.00 5.95 7.13
N PHE A 107 -13.19 4.93 6.31
CA PHE A 107 -12.18 4.57 5.30
C PHE A 107 -11.97 5.70 4.29
N LYS A 108 -13.07 6.36 3.89
CA LYS A 108 -12.99 7.52 3.01
C LYS A 108 -12.29 8.69 3.70
N ALA A 109 -12.66 9.01 4.95
CA ALA A 109 -12.02 10.06 5.74
C ALA A 109 -10.51 9.81 5.93
N LEU A 110 -10.10 8.55 6.13
CA LEU A 110 -8.69 8.19 6.21
C LEU A 110 -7.97 8.40 4.86
N GLY A 111 -8.62 8.10 3.75
CA GLY A 111 -8.09 8.38 2.42
C GLY A 111 -7.93 9.88 2.16
N GLU A 112 -8.88 10.70 2.61
CA GLU A 112 -8.82 12.16 2.52
C GLU A 112 -7.71 12.74 3.41
N ALA A 113 -7.54 12.23 4.63
CA ALA A 113 -6.44 12.62 5.50
C ALA A 113 -5.07 12.27 4.89
N LYS A 114 -4.92 11.07 4.32
CA LYS A 114 -3.70 10.70 3.59
C LYS A 114 -3.41 11.68 2.46
N LYS A 115 -4.44 11.98 1.64
CA LYS A 115 -4.29 12.93 0.53
C LYS A 115 -3.81 14.29 1.03
N TRP A 116 -4.42 14.81 2.09
CA TRP A 116 -4.00 16.09 2.67
C TRP A 116 -2.52 16.08 3.08
N HIS A 117 -2.06 15.04 3.79
CA HIS A 117 -0.67 14.92 4.21
C HIS A 117 0.30 14.76 3.03
N TYR A 118 -0.08 14.01 1.98
CA TYR A 118 0.72 13.90 0.77
C TYR A 118 0.93 15.25 0.07
N ASP A 119 -0.11 16.08 0.08
CA ASP A 119 -0.09 17.39 -0.59
C ASP A 119 0.60 18.49 0.26
N ASN A 120 0.81 18.26 1.59
CA ASN A 120 1.30 19.29 2.50
C ASN A 120 2.61 18.94 3.23
N ASP A 121 2.59 17.98 4.15
CA ASP A 121 3.66 17.82 5.16
C ASP A 121 4.26 16.40 5.26
N LEU A 122 3.78 15.45 4.48
CA LEU A 122 4.20 14.04 4.64
C LEU A 122 5.71 13.85 4.56
N PHE A 123 6.38 14.62 3.69
CA PHE A 123 7.80 14.48 3.40
C PHE A 123 8.69 15.46 4.21
N ASP A 124 8.11 16.22 5.13
CA ASP A 124 8.86 17.12 5.98
C ASP A 124 9.86 16.35 6.86
N GLY A 125 11.11 16.82 6.87
CA GLY A 125 12.21 16.14 7.54
C GLY A 125 12.71 14.85 6.88
N CYS A 126 12.16 14.47 5.71
CA CYS A 126 12.64 13.31 4.97
C CYS A 126 13.77 13.66 4.00
N PRO A 127 14.72 12.72 3.76
CA PRO A 127 15.70 12.85 2.67
C PRO A 127 15.01 13.02 1.31
N PRO A 128 15.70 13.69 0.32
CA PRO A 128 15.11 13.97 -1.00
C PRO A 128 14.60 12.73 -1.76
N VAL A 129 15.16 11.55 -1.46
CA VAL A 129 14.76 10.28 -2.08
C VAL A 129 13.29 9.88 -1.80
N PHE A 130 12.65 10.49 -0.79
CA PHE A 130 11.22 10.26 -0.49
C PHE A 130 10.28 11.18 -1.27
N ARG A 131 10.78 12.17 -1.98
CA ARG A 131 10.03 13.14 -2.81
C ARG A 131 10.11 12.75 -4.27
#